data_b9a8158404f63fae14586c6468fc8381
#
_entry.id   b9a8158404f63fae14586c6468fc8381
#
_cell.length_a   1.000
_cell.length_b   1.000
_cell.length_c   1.000
_cell.angle_alpha   90.00
_cell.angle_beta   90.00
_cell.angle_gamma   90.00
#
_symmetry.space_group_name_H-M   'P 1'
#
loop_
_entity.id
_entity.type
_entity.pdbx_description
1 polymer ?
#
loop_
_entity_poly.entity_id
_entity_poly.type
_entity_poly.pdbx_seq_one_letter_code
_entity_poly.pdbx_strand_id
1 'polypeptide(L)'
;MKLLILFISSFSFIQNSPNNDIIGTWNTLEENTKIQIIEEKGLLIGRIKSSDNSKAQIGRLIIKDLIKTKDSWSGKIYAVKRNEWYNVDITPKRNALNLKIHVGFLHKSVVWEK
;
A
#
# COMPACT_ATOMS: atom_id res chain seq x y z
N MET A 1 2.02 26.24 -36.97
CA MET A 1 2.17 25.94 -36.52
C MET A 1 2.33 25.67 -35.72
N LYS A 2 2.52 25.80 -35.28
CA LYS A 2 2.90 25.54 -34.50
C LYS A 2 2.44 25.20 -33.53
N LEU A 3 2.14 25.21 -33.35
CA LEU A 3 1.85 24.88 -32.44
C LEU A 3 1.71 24.06 -31.79
N LEU A 4 1.79 23.69 -32.01
CA LEU A 4 1.76 22.86 -31.41
C LEU A 4 2.16 22.32 -30.59
N ILE A 5 2.58 22.35 -30.45
CA ILE A 5 3.23 21.90 -29.79
C ILE A 5 3.07 22.06 -28.67
N LEU A 6 2.74 22.41 -28.53
CA LEU A 6 2.67 22.43 -27.56
C LEU A 6 2.12 21.85 -26.78
N PHE A 7 1.84 21.56 -26.84
CA PHE A 7 1.44 20.98 -26.04
C PHE A 7 1.65 20.08 -25.51
N ILE A 8 1.79 19.83 -25.75
CA ILE A 8 2.31 18.85 -25.54
C ILE A 8 2.94 18.72 -24.46
N SER A 9 3.49 19.26 -24.36
CA SER A 9 4.19 19.22 -23.32
C SER A 9 3.46 19.13 -22.21
N SER A 10 2.53 19.40 -22.32
CA SER A 10 1.93 19.40 -21.30
C SER A 10 1.73 18.19 -20.77
N PHE A 11 1.53 17.36 -21.20
CA PHE A 11 1.26 16.25 -20.70
C PHE A 11 2.04 15.67 -19.93
N SER A 12 2.74 16.01 -19.97
CA SER A 12 3.61 15.42 -19.30
C SER A 12 3.40 15.44 -17.90
N PHE A 13 2.68 16.03 -17.35
CA PHE A 13 2.54 16.07 -16.08
C PHE A 13 1.99 15.03 -15.48
N ILE A 14 1.64 14.29 -16.11
CA ILE A 14 1.15 13.20 -15.69
C ILE A 14 1.97 12.46 -14.91
N GLN A 15 3.14 12.67 -14.83
CA GLN A 15 3.96 11.90 -14.13
C GLN A 15 3.72 11.99 -12.70
N ASN A 16 2.99 12.83 -12.17
CA ASN A 16 2.79 12.88 -10.77
C ASN A 16 1.59 12.07 -10.40
N SER A 17 1.64 10.81 -10.65
CA SER A 17 0.57 9.92 -10.31
C SER A 17 0.39 9.86 -8.81
N PRO A 18 -0.83 10.01 -8.28
CA PRO A 18 -1.06 9.92 -6.85
C PRO A 18 -0.88 8.51 -6.34
N ASN A 19 -0.69 7.53 -7.23
CA ASN A 19 -0.51 6.16 -6.81
C ASN A 19 0.87 5.87 -6.28
N ASN A 20 1.78 6.83 -6.35
CA ASN A 20 3.15 6.58 -5.93
C ASN A 20 3.39 6.73 -4.43
N ASP A 21 2.45 7.25 -3.69
CA ASP A 21 2.70 7.60 -2.29
C ASP A 21 2.80 6.38 -1.37
N ILE A 22 2.24 5.22 -1.76
CA ILE A 22 2.36 4.03 -0.93
C ILE A 22 3.12 2.91 -1.61
N ILE A 23 3.55 3.09 -2.85
CA ILE A 23 4.33 2.06 -3.54
C ILE A 23 5.72 2.01 -2.92
N GLY A 24 6.16 0.83 -2.58
CA GLY A 24 7.48 0.64 -1.99
C GLY A 24 7.51 -0.52 -1.03
N THR A 25 8.61 -0.64 -0.30
CA THR A 25 8.79 -1.71 0.67
C THR A 25 8.67 -1.12 2.07
N TRP A 26 7.84 -1.73 2.89
CA TRP A 26 7.54 -1.22 4.21
C TRP A 26 7.79 -2.28 5.26
N ASN A 27 8.41 -1.89 6.37
CA ASN A 27 8.69 -2.79 7.46
C ASN A 27 7.53 -2.75 8.45
N THR A 28 6.92 -3.89 8.71
CA THR A 28 5.79 -3.96 9.62
C THR A 28 6.21 -3.86 11.07
N LEU A 29 7.51 -3.95 11.33
CA LEU A 29 8.09 -3.93 12.67
C LEU A 29 7.74 -5.18 13.48
N GLU A 30 7.23 -6.20 12.82
CA GLU A 30 6.98 -7.50 13.45
C GLU A 30 7.89 -8.53 12.80
N GLU A 31 8.85 -9.01 13.54
CA GLU A 31 9.79 -10.03 13.06
C GLU A 31 10.45 -9.61 11.75
N ASN A 32 10.72 -8.33 11.64
CA ASN A 32 11.35 -7.76 10.45
C ASN A 32 10.65 -8.17 9.15
N THR A 33 9.34 -8.32 9.23
CA THR A 33 8.55 -8.68 8.05
C THR A 33 8.34 -7.45 7.19
N LYS A 34 8.68 -7.56 5.92
CA LYS A 34 8.54 -6.46 4.98
C LYS A 34 7.48 -6.77 3.95
N ILE A 35 6.64 -5.78 3.70
CA ILE A 35 5.58 -5.87 2.71
C ILE A 35 5.94 -4.96 1.57
N GLN A 36 5.90 -5.47 0.36
CA GLN A 36 6.14 -4.66 -0.82
C GLN A 36 4.82 -4.35 -1.50
N ILE A 37 4.52 -3.06 -1.64
CA ILE A 37 3.32 -2.61 -2.34
C ILE A 37 3.73 -2.25 -3.76
N ILE A 38 3.10 -2.88 -4.72
CA ILE A 38 3.39 -2.69 -6.13
C ILE A 38 2.10 -2.57 -6.92
N GLU A 39 2.23 -2.16 -8.16
CA GLU A 39 1.09 -2.12 -9.06
C GLU A 39 1.12 -3.37 -9.93
N GLU A 40 0.02 -4.10 -9.98
CA GLU A 40 -0.12 -5.28 -10.81
C GLU A 40 -1.42 -5.16 -11.57
N LYS A 41 -1.34 -5.11 -12.90
CA LYS A 41 -2.52 -4.99 -13.75
C LYS A 41 -3.41 -3.81 -13.37
N GLY A 42 -2.80 -2.71 -13.04
CA GLY A 42 -3.53 -1.49 -12.69
C GLY A 42 -4.01 -1.40 -11.27
N LEU A 43 -3.77 -2.42 -10.45
CA LEU A 43 -4.20 -2.44 -9.06
C LEU A 43 -3.01 -2.43 -8.13
N LEU A 44 -3.15 -1.74 -7.02
CA LEU A 44 -2.08 -1.76 -6.01
C LEU A 44 -2.34 -2.92 -5.06
N ILE A 45 -1.32 -3.73 -4.86
CA ILE A 45 -1.38 -4.86 -3.95
C ILE A 45 -0.13 -4.91 -3.11
N GLY A 46 -0.19 -5.59 -1.97
CA GLY A 46 0.97 -5.78 -1.11
C GLY A 46 1.23 -7.25 -0.86
N ARG A 47 2.50 -7.66 -0.98
CA ARG A 47 2.89 -9.05 -0.74
C ARG A 47 4.04 -9.10 0.24
N ILE A 48 4.17 -10.21 0.96
CA ILE A 48 5.30 -10.41 1.86
C ILE A 48 6.57 -10.53 1.01
N LYS A 49 7.51 -9.62 1.22
CA LYS A 49 8.77 -9.64 0.51
C LYS A 49 9.83 -10.42 1.28
N SER A 50 9.88 -10.25 2.59
CA SER A 50 10.85 -10.94 3.42
C SER A 50 10.36 -10.96 4.86
N SER A 51 10.90 -11.82 5.68
CA SER A 51 10.55 -11.93 7.09
C SER A 51 11.59 -12.75 7.82
N ASP A 52 11.76 -12.45 9.09
CA ASP A 52 12.61 -13.28 9.95
C ASP A 52 11.79 -14.44 10.54
N ASN A 53 10.49 -14.45 10.33
CA ASN A 53 9.65 -15.55 10.78
C ASN A 53 9.76 -16.68 9.76
N SER A 54 10.26 -17.83 10.17
CA SER A 54 10.46 -18.97 9.26
C SER A 54 9.16 -19.51 8.68
N LYS A 55 8.03 -19.20 9.30
CA LYS A 55 6.73 -19.65 8.82
C LYS A 55 6.08 -18.66 7.86
N ALA A 56 6.70 -17.52 7.62
CA ALA A 56 6.14 -16.54 6.71
C ALA A 56 6.17 -17.08 5.28
N GLN A 57 5.10 -16.87 4.56
CA GLN A 57 5.01 -17.32 3.18
C GLN A 57 5.38 -16.15 2.26
N ILE A 58 6.61 -16.17 1.77
CA ILE A 58 7.11 -15.12 0.90
C ILE A 58 6.25 -15.09 -0.37
N GLY A 59 5.82 -13.91 -0.76
CA GLY A 59 4.95 -13.72 -1.92
C GLY A 59 3.48 -13.74 -1.59
N ARG A 60 3.12 -14.04 -0.34
CA ARG A 60 1.71 -14.09 0.03
C ARG A 60 1.07 -12.71 -0.08
N LEU A 61 -0.14 -12.67 -0.62
CA LEU A 61 -0.89 -11.43 -0.75
C LEU A 61 -1.39 -11.01 0.64
N ILE A 62 -1.05 -9.80 1.04
CA ILE A 62 -1.41 -9.27 2.35
C ILE A 62 -2.32 -8.05 2.23
N ILE A 63 -2.16 -7.25 1.18
CA ILE A 63 -2.97 -6.05 0.97
C ILE A 63 -3.63 -6.17 -0.40
N LYS A 64 -4.92 -5.91 -0.47
CA LYS A 64 -5.63 -5.95 -1.75
C LYS A 64 -6.80 -4.98 -1.77
N ASP A 65 -7.42 -4.85 -2.92
CA ASP A 65 -8.64 -4.06 -3.13
C ASP A 65 -8.47 -2.60 -2.71
N LEU A 66 -7.29 -2.04 -2.93
CA LEU A 66 -7.02 -0.67 -2.53
C LEU A 66 -7.68 0.33 -3.45
N ILE A 67 -8.38 1.28 -2.86
CA ILE A 67 -9.05 2.35 -3.57
C ILE A 67 -8.59 3.66 -2.94
N LYS A 68 -8.14 4.59 -3.76
CA LYS A 68 -7.71 5.89 -3.27
C LYS A 68 -8.89 6.69 -2.78
N THR A 69 -8.80 7.23 -1.59
CA THR A 69 -9.76 8.17 -1.05
C THR A 69 -9.07 9.53 -1.01
N LYS A 70 -9.62 10.48 -0.30
CA LYS A 70 -9.06 11.83 -0.31
C LYS A 70 -7.63 11.86 0.22
N ASP A 71 -7.41 11.32 1.41
CA ASP A 71 -6.11 11.37 2.04
C ASP A 71 -5.52 10.01 2.34
N SER A 72 -6.21 8.96 1.96
CA SER A 72 -5.84 7.61 2.36
C SER A 72 -6.17 6.62 1.26
N TRP A 73 -5.88 5.37 1.54
CA TRP A 73 -6.25 4.26 0.67
C TRP A 73 -7.08 3.30 1.52
N SER A 74 -8.22 2.86 1.00
CA SER A 74 -9.07 1.91 1.71
C SER A 74 -9.03 0.58 0.99
N GLY A 75 -8.91 -0.49 1.73
CA GLY A 75 -8.83 -1.83 1.14
C GLY A 75 -8.93 -2.90 2.19
N LYS A 76 -8.23 -4.00 1.94
CA LYS A 76 -8.26 -5.15 2.82
C LYS A 76 -6.86 -5.58 3.20
N ILE A 77 -6.69 -6.00 4.44
CA ILE A 77 -5.43 -6.53 4.93
C ILE A 77 -5.66 -7.91 5.50
N TYR A 78 -4.75 -8.83 5.23
CA TYR A 78 -4.84 -10.19 5.73
C TYR A 78 -4.11 -10.32 7.05
N ALA A 79 -4.83 -10.73 8.08
CA ALA A 79 -4.24 -10.97 9.39
C ALA A 79 -3.85 -12.43 9.46
N VAL A 80 -2.57 -12.72 9.28
CA VAL A 80 -2.08 -14.10 9.20
C VAL A 80 -2.44 -14.90 10.44
N LYS A 81 -2.30 -14.32 11.62
CA LYS A 81 -2.58 -15.04 12.86
C LYS A 81 -4.04 -15.38 13.06
N ARG A 82 -4.93 -14.65 12.41
CA ARG A 82 -6.37 -14.90 12.52
C ARG A 82 -6.94 -15.55 11.27
N ASN A 83 -6.13 -15.65 10.25
CA ASN A 83 -6.54 -16.25 8.98
C ASN A 83 -7.79 -15.55 8.44
N GLU A 84 -7.80 -14.22 8.48
CA GLU A 84 -8.94 -13.42 8.06
C GLU A 84 -8.52 -12.13 7.40
N TRP A 85 -9.37 -11.65 6.48
CA TRP A 85 -9.20 -10.34 5.86
C TRP A 85 -10.02 -9.32 6.64
N TYR A 86 -9.40 -8.15 6.90
CA TYR A 86 -10.08 -7.06 7.57
C TYR A 86 -10.02 -5.81 6.70
N ASN A 87 -10.96 -4.92 6.89
CA ASN A 87 -10.90 -3.62 6.22
C ASN A 87 -9.75 -2.80 6.82
N VAL A 88 -9.08 -2.04 5.99
CA VAL A 88 -7.97 -1.22 6.43
C VAL A 88 -7.98 0.12 5.71
N ASP A 89 -7.62 1.18 6.44
CA ASP A 89 -7.37 2.48 5.84
C ASP A 89 -5.88 2.74 5.99
N ILE A 90 -5.21 3.05 4.90
CA ILE A 90 -3.79 3.32 4.90
C ILE A 90 -3.56 4.78 4.60
N THR A 91 -2.95 5.50 5.52
CA THR A 91 -2.66 6.92 5.34
C THR A 91 -1.16 7.09 5.25
N PRO A 92 -0.65 7.55 4.09
CA PRO A 92 0.78 7.74 3.94
C PRO A 92 1.25 8.93 4.76
N LYS A 93 2.41 8.77 5.38
CA LYS A 93 3.08 9.82 6.13
C LYS A 93 4.51 9.89 5.60
N ARG A 94 5.28 10.82 6.11
CA ARG A 94 6.66 10.91 5.70
C ARG A 94 7.40 9.67 6.17
N ASN A 95 7.89 8.88 5.24
CA ASN A 95 8.65 7.65 5.52
C ASN A 95 7.89 6.62 6.35
N ALA A 96 6.55 6.67 6.35
CA ALA A 96 5.76 5.71 7.12
C ALA A 96 4.37 5.57 6.54
N LEU A 97 3.70 4.49 6.90
CA LEU A 97 2.28 4.32 6.59
C LEU A 97 1.57 4.08 7.91
N ASN A 98 0.48 4.83 8.13
CA ASN A 98 -0.39 4.58 9.27
C ASN A 98 -1.53 3.72 8.78
N LEU A 99 -1.73 2.57 9.41
CA LEU A 99 -2.80 1.66 9.04
C LEU A 99 -3.82 1.59 10.15
N LYS A 100 -5.08 1.82 9.80
CA LYS A 100 -6.17 1.65 10.74
C LYS A 100 -6.92 0.40 10.31
N ILE A 101 -6.84 -0.65 11.12
CA ILE A 101 -7.42 -1.94 10.80
C ILE A 101 -8.72 -2.08 11.58
N HIS A 102 -9.81 -2.36 10.86
CA HIS A 102 -11.13 -2.43 11.48
C HIS A 102 -11.46 -3.88 11.84
N VAL A 103 -11.69 -4.11 13.13
CA VAL A 103 -11.99 -5.44 13.64
C VAL A 103 -13.30 -5.34 14.42
N GLY A 104 -14.39 -5.66 13.80
CA GLY A 104 -15.72 -5.53 14.39
C GLY A 104 -16.03 -4.05 14.65
N PHE A 105 -16.40 -3.70 15.88
CA PHE A 105 -16.66 -2.31 16.22
C PHE A 105 -15.39 -1.55 16.50
N LEU A 106 -14.28 -2.24 16.68
CA LEU A 106 -13.04 -1.63 17.13
C LEU A 106 -12.11 -1.41 15.96
N HIS A 107 -11.09 -0.61 16.17
CA HIS A 107 -10.02 -0.52 15.18
C HIS A 107 -8.68 -0.57 15.91
N LYS A 108 -7.68 -1.04 15.21
CA LYS A 108 -6.32 -1.12 15.71
C LYS A 108 -5.45 -0.29 14.78
N SER A 109 -4.62 0.57 15.36
CA SER A 109 -3.71 1.39 14.56
C SER A 109 -2.30 0.82 14.63
N VAL A 110 -1.67 0.67 13.48
CA VAL A 110 -0.29 0.23 13.42
C VAL A 110 0.46 1.13 12.45
N VAL A 111 1.77 1.17 12.57
CA VAL A 111 2.62 1.97 11.71
C VAL A 111 3.61 1.06 11.02
N TRP A 112 3.72 1.19 9.71
CA TRP A 112 4.77 0.52 8.95
C TRP A 112 5.78 1.57 8.55
N GLU A 113 7.06 1.24 8.63
CA GLU A 113 8.13 2.18 8.33
C GLU A 113 8.87 1.84 7.06
N LYS A 114 9.39 2.87 6.44
CA LYS A 114 10.12 2.68 5.19
C LYS A 114 11.48 2.03 5.44
#